data_d846037364f61f010664c623ddc7ad12
#
_entry.id   d846037364f61f010664c623ddc7ad12
#
_cell.length_a   1.000
_cell.length_b   1.000
_cell.length_c   1.000
_cell.angle_alpha   90.00
_cell.angle_beta   90.00
_cell.angle_gamma   90.00
#
_symmetry.space_group_name_H-M   'P 1'
#
loop_
_entity.id
_entity.type
_entity.pdbx_description
1 polymer ?
#
loop_
_entity_poly.entity_id
_entity_poly.type
_entity_poly.pdbx_seq_one_letter_code
_entity_poly.pdbx_strand_id
1 'polypeptide(L)'
;MITQYEALIDAPFGVVAIAMQGNQLGIDLLLESPSQESLQFYHPAMIKNVIIMQAYEQINQYLQQPNTQFHTLLYYQHGTAFQQRVWQAIAAIPLGQVATYGQIASQIGSGPRAVANACGANNIPLIIPCHRVVAQNGIGGFMQGKENGLVIKRWLLAHEGVQGYTHE
;
A
#
# COMPACT_ATOMS: atom_id res chain seq x y z
N MET A 1 12.92 1.58 -5.50
CA MET A 1 12.09 1.94 -6.64
C MET A 1 12.04 0.80 -7.64
N ILE A 2 10.86 0.43 -8.09
CA ILE A 2 10.70 -0.64 -9.06
C ILE A 2 11.09 -0.10 -10.44
N THR A 3 11.99 -0.79 -11.13
CA THR A 3 12.43 -0.39 -12.47
C THR A 3 11.70 -1.13 -13.58
N GLN A 4 11.19 -2.32 -13.30
CA GLN A 4 10.39 -3.09 -14.25
C GLN A 4 9.22 -3.74 -13.53
N TYR A 5 8.04 -3.65 -14.13
CA TYR A 5 6.83 -4.24 -13.58
C TYR A 5 6.51 -5.55 -14.27
N GLU A 6 5.99 -6.50 -13.51
CA GLU A 6 5.59 -7.82 -14.01
C GLU A 6 4.07 -7.94 -14.15
N ALA A 7 3.32 -7.07 -13.47
CA ALA A 7 1.87 -7.04 -13.59
C ALA A 7 1.35 -5.63 -13.37
N LEU A 8 0.28 -5.28 -14.08
CA LEU A 8 -0.43 -4.02 -13.91
C LEU A 8 -1.92 -4.32 -13.72
N ILE A 9 -2.56 -3.53 -12.85
CA ILE A 9 -4.00 -3.60 -12.63
C ILE A 9 -4.56 -2.20 -12.80
N ASP A 10 -5.52 -2.03 -13.71
CA ASP A 10 -6.24 -0.76 -13.82
C ASP A 10 -7.07 -0.52 -12.56
N ALA A 11 -6.99 0.68 -12.05
CA ALA A 11 -7.71 1.11 -10.86
C ALA A 11 -8.42 2.44 -11.14
N PRO A 12 -9.51 2.75 -10.42
CA PRO A 12 -10.19 4.03 -10.62
C PRO A 12 -9.30 5.25 -10.44
N PHE A 13 -8.25 5.15 -9.61
CA PHE A 13 -7.28 6.24 -9.43
C PHE A 13 -6.13 6.22 -10.44
N GLY A 14 -5.97 5.15 -11.22
CA GLY A 14 -4.85 4.98 -12.13
C GLY A 14 -4.47 3.53 -12.30
N VAL A 15 -3.30 3.14 -11.81
CA VAL A 15 -2.75 1.79 -12.02
C VAL A 15 -2.08 1.32 -10.74
N VAL A 16 -2.23 0.03 -10.44
CA VAL A 16 -1.43 -0.69 -9.45
C VAL A 16 -0.40 -1.52 -10.22
N ALA A 17 0.88 -1.29 -9.94
CA ALA A 17 1.99 -1.95 -10.63
C ALA A 17 2.73 -2.87 -9.64
N ILE A 18 2.99 -4.10 -10.05
CA ILE A 18 3.49 -5.15 -9.17
C ILE A 18 4.75 -5.76 -9.76
N ALA A 19 5.76 -5.99 -8.92
CA ALA A 19 6.98 -6.69 -9.31
C ALA A 19 7.63 -7.37 -8.10
N MET A 20 8.50 -8.33 -8.36
CA MET A 20 9.42 -8.85 -7.35
C MET A 20 10.74 -8.09 -7.44
N GLN A 21 11.29 -7.76 -6.28
CA GLN A 21 12.65 -7.21 -6.14
C GLN A 21 13.44 -8.21 -5.31
N GLY A 22 14.12 -9.13 -5.99
CA GLY A 22 14.70 -10.29 -5.33
C GLY A 22 13.58 -11.18 -4.77
N ASN A 23 13.62 -11.45 -3.48
CA ASN A 23 12.58 -12.20 -2.79
C ASN A 23 11.53 -11.33 -2.09
N GLN A 24 11.56 -10.01 -2.35
CA GLN A 24 10.59 -9.07 -1.79
C GLN A 24 9.57 -8.68 -2.85
N LEU A 25 8.33 -8.55 -2.43
CA LEU A 25 7.26 -8.03 -3.26
C LEU A 25 7.32 -6.51 -3.26
N GLY A 26 7.07 -5.89 -4.41
CA GLY A 26 6.97 -4.43 -4.53
C GLY A 26 5.69 -4.04 -5.23
N ILE A 27 5.05 -3.00 -4.76
CA ILE A 27 3.81 -2.47 -5.31
C ILE A 27 3.94 -0.96 -5.42
N ASP A 28 3.67 -0.42 -6.60
CA ASP A 28 3.56 1.02 -6.83
C ASP A 28 2.13 1.38 -7.18
N LEU A 29 1.62 2.44 -6.57
CA LEU A 29 0.32 3.01 -6.87
C LEU A 29 0.55 4.24 -7.73
N LEU A 30 0.03 4.25 -8.94
CA LEU A 30 0.33 5.25 -9.95
C LEU A 30 -0.96 5.90 -10.44
N LEU A 31 -0.91 7.21 -10.73
CA LEU A 31 -2.03 7.91 -11.37
C LEU A 31 -2.10 7.65 -12.86
N GLU A 32 -0.97 7.31 -13.48
CA GLU A 32 -0.87 7.07 -14.92
C GLU A 32 -0.14 5.77 -15.18
N SER A 33 -0.44 5.15 -16.32
CA SER A 33 0.28 3.95 -16.75
C SER A 33 1.77 4.25 -16.90
N PRO A 34 2.64 3.34 -16.45
CA PRO A 34 4.07 3.52 -16.64
C PRO A 34 4.46 3.44 -18.12
N SER A 35 5.67 3.92 -18.45
CA SER A 35 6.18 3.84 -19.82
C SER A 35 6.33 2.38 -20.25
N GLN A 36 6.30 2.15 -21.57
CA GLN A 36 6.52 0.82 -22.15
C GLN A 36 7.82 0.19 -21.67
N GLU A 37 8.86 1.01 -21.46
CA GLU A 37 10.16 0.54 -21.01
C GLU A 37 10.11 -0.03 -19.58
N SER A 38 9.16 0.42 -18.78
CA SER A 38 8.97 -0.06 -17.41
C SER A 38 8.21 -1.39 -17.34
N LEU A 39 7.65 -1.84 -18.47
CA LEU A 39 6.86 -3.07 -18.54
C LEU A 39 7.74 -4.22 -19.01
N GLN A 40 7.77 -5.29 -18.23
CA GLN A 40 8.38 -6.53 -18.68
C GLN A 40 7.34 -7.40 -19.37
N PHE A 41 6.23 -7.60 -18.72
CA PHE A 41 5.06 -8.28 -19.30
C PHE A 41 3.80 -7.66 -18.73
N TYR A 42 2.80 -7.52 -19.57
CA TYR A 42 1.48 -7.12 -19.09
C TYR A 42 0.40 -7.92 -19.76
N HIS A 43 0.20 -9.12 -19.32
CA HIS A 43 -0.97 -9.92 -19.62
C HIS A 43 -1.13 -10.91 -18.48
N PRO A 44 -2.30 -11.01 -17.82
CA PRO A 44 -2.46 -11.92 -16.69
C PRO A 44 -2.03 -13.35 -16.96
N ALA A 45 -2.25 -13.82 -18.19
CA ALA A 45 -1.85 -15.17 -18.60
C ALA A 45 -0.33 -15.37 -18.68
N MET A 46 0.46 -14.28 -18.68
CA MET A 46 1.91 -14.32 -18.73
C MET A 46 2.56 -14.28 -17.37
N ILE A 47 1.78 -14.08 -16.29
CA ILE A 47 2.30 -14.04 -14.94
C ILE A 47 2.63 -15.46 -14.50
N LYS A 48 3.92 -15.74 -14.30
CA LYS A 48 4.39 -17.07 -13.91
C LYS A 48 4.76 -17.17 -12.44
N ASN A 49 5.10 -16.04 -11.82
CA ASN A 49 5.48 -16.02 -10.41
C ASN A 49 4.23 -16.16 -9.55
N VAL A 50 4.20 -17.12 -8.64
CA VAL A 50 3.04 -17.41 -7.79
C VAL A 50 2.74 -16.25 -6.86
N ILE A 51 3.76 -15.58 -6.33
CA ILE A 51 3.59 -14.45 -5.41
C ILE A 51 2.96 -13.27 -6.16
N ILE A 52 3.45 -12.98 -7.36
CA ILE A 52 2.89 -11.93 -8.22
C ILE A 52 1.43 -12.25 -8.56
N MET A 53 1.13 -13.51 -8.89
CA MET A 53 -0.24 -13.92 -9.21
C MET A 53 -1.17 -13.76 -8.00
N GLN A 54 -0.72 -14.16 -6.81
CA GLN A 54 -1.52 -13.97 -5.58
C GLN A 54 -1.78 -12.50 -5.33
N ALA A 55 -0.76 -11.66 -5.45
CA ALA A 55 -0.90 -10.22 -5.26
C ALA A 55 -1.86 -9.64 -6.31
N TYR A 56 -1.70 -10.03 -7.57
CA TYR A 56 -2.57 -9.60 -8.66
C TYR A 56 -4.04 -9.92 -8.37
N GLU A 57 -4.33 -11.18 -8.03
CA GLU A 57 -5.70 -11.62 -7.77
C GLU A 57 -6.31 -10.91 -6.55
N GLN A 58 -5.57 -10.82 -5.46
CA GLN A 58 -6.07 -10.23 -4.22
C GLN A 58 -6.26 -8.72 -4.37
N ILE A 59 -5.34 -8.03 -5.03
CA ILE A 59 -5.47 -6.59 -5.24
C ILE A 59 -6.62 -6.29 -6.19
N ASN A 60 -6.76 -7.08 -7.26
CA ASN A 60 -7.87 -6.91 -8.20
C ASN A 60 -9.21 -7.09 -7.47
N GLN A 61 -9.30 -8.10 -6.61
CA GLN A 61 -10.50 -8.32 -5.80
C GLN A 61 -10.75 -7.17 -4.84
N TYR A 62 -9.70 -6.66 -4.18
CA TYR A 62 -9.79 -5.52 -3.27
C TYR A 62 -10.32 -4.27 -3.97
N LEU A 63 -9.88 -4.01 -5.18
CA LEU A 63 -10.34 -2.83 -5.92
C LEU A 63 -11.83 -2.91 -6.26
N GLN A 64 -12.37 -4.11 -6.35
CA GLN A 64 -13.81 -4.33 -6.58
C GLN A 64 -14.58 -4.34 -5.26
N GLN A 65 -14.05 -5.04 -4.26
CA GLN A 65 -14.66 -5.17 -2.94
C GLN A 65 -13.57 -5.07 -1.87
N PRO A 66 -13.56 -4.02 -1.04
CA PRO A 66 -12.42 -3.72 -0.17
C PRO A 66 -12.25 -4.66 1.03
N ASN A 67 -13.07 -5.68 1.21
CA ASN A 67 -12.99 -6.61 2.32
C ASN A 67 -11.95 -7.73 2.13
N THR A 68 -11.08 -7.61 1.14
CA THR A 68 -10.03 -8.59 0.86
C THR A 68 -8.96 -8.57 1.95
N GLN A 69 -8.48 -9.76 2.34
CA GLN A 69 -7.41 -9.92 3.32
C GLN A 69 -6.12 -10.38 2.64
N PHE A 70 -4.99 -9.82 3.10
CA PHE A 70 -3.69 -10.02 2.46
C PHE A 70 -2.69 -10.76 3.35
N HIS A 71 -3.13 -11.53 4.33
CA HIS A 71 -2.28 -12.09 5.38
C HIS A 71 -1.01 -12.78 4.88
N THR A 72 -1.14 -13.59 3.84
CA THR A 72 -0.02 -14.36 3.31
C THR A 72 1.07 -13.47 2.71
N LEU A 73 0.67 -12.34 2.13
CA LEU A 73 1.58 -11.46 1.40
C LEU A 73 2.36 -10.52 2.33
N LEU A 74 1.95 -10.36 3.59
CA LEU A 74 2.65 -9.51 4.56
C LEU A 74 4.11 -9.94 4.75
N TYR A 75 4.42 -11.20 4.56
CA TYR A 75 5.74 -11.76 4.83
C TYR A 75 6.73 -11.56 3.67
N TYR A 76 6.29 -10.98 2.57
CA TYR A 76 7.14 -10.74 1.42
C TYR A 76 7.77 -9.35 1.42
N GLN A 77 7.84 -8.72 2.57
CA GLN A 77 8.57 -7.47 2.75
C GLN A 77 9.50 -7.61 3.95
N HIS A 78 10.79 -7.31 3.74
CA HIS A 78 11.80 -7.32 4.79
C HIS A 78 12.03 -5.91 5.31
N GLY A 79 12.39 -5.80 6.58
CA GLY A 79 12.68 -4.53 7.22
C GLY A 79 13.33 -4.76 8.57
N THR A 80 13.69 -3.65 9.23
CA THR A 80 14.21 -3.69 10.60
C THR A 80 13.17 -4.24 11.57
N ALA A 81 13.61 -4.66 12.76
CA ALA A 81 12.68 -5.12 13.79
C ALA A 81 11.64 -4.04 14.12
N PHE A 82 12.05 -2.76 14.16
CA PHE A 82 11.15 -1.65 14.39
C PHE A 82 10.13 -1.50 13.27
N GLN A 83 10.58 -1.51 12.01
CA GLN A 83 9.69 -1.43 10.85
C GLN A 83 8.67 -2.56 10.85
N GLN A 84 9.10 -3.79 11.14
CA GLN A 84 8.19 -4.94 11.22
C GLN A 84 7.11 -4.74 12.28
N ARG A 85 7.49 -4.19 13.45
CA ARG A 85 6.52 -3.90 14.51
C ARG A 85 5.49 -2.86 14.08
N VAL A 86 5.94 -1.80 13.40
CA VAL A 86 5.04 -0.77 12.86
C VAL A 86 4.09 -1.39 11.83
N TRP A 87 4.63 -2.15 10.88
CA TRP A 87 3.82 -2.74 9.81
C TRP A 87 2.81 -3.74 10.36
N GLN A 88 3.15 -4.51 11.39
CA GLN A 88 2.20 -5.42 12.05
C GLN A 88 1.06 -4.67 12.72
N ALA A 89 1.39 -3.56 13.40
CA ALA A 89 0.38 -2.72 14.02
C ALA A 89 -0.56 -2.10 12.98
N ILE A 90 -0.01 -1.65 11.86
CA ILE A 90 -0.79 -1.07 10.76
C ILE A 90 -1.69 -2.14 10.11
N ALA A 91 -1.15 -3.34 9.88
CA ALA A 91 -1.91 -4.43 9.29
C ALA A 91 -3.10 -4.86 10.15
N ALA A 92 -3.05 -4.58 11.45
CA ALA A 92 -4.13 -4.87 12.37
C ALA A 92 -5.27 -3.83 12.36
N ILE A 93 -5.10 -2.70 11.68
CA ILE A 93 -6.17 -1.69 11.59
C ILE A 93 -7.30 -2.25 10.72
N PRO A 94 -8.51 -2.39 11.25
CA PRO A 94 -9.61 -2.98 10.49
C PRO A 94 -10.04 -2.13 9.30
N LEU A 95 -10.63 -2.78 8.31
CA LEU A 95 -11.29 -2.12 7.20
C LEU A 95 -12.29 -1.08 7.70
N GLY A 96 -12.28 0.09 7.09
CA GLY A 96 -13.21 1.17 7.44
C GLY A 96 -12.78 1.98 8.65
N GLN A 97 -11.62 1.69 9.23
CA GLN A 97 -11.08 2.42 10.37
C GLN A 97 -9.73 3.05 10.03
N VAL A 98 -9.37 4.04 10.81
CA VAL A 98 -8.06 4.69 10.72
C VAL A 98 -7.43 4.78 12.11
N ALA A 99 -6.11 4.91 12.15
CA ALA A 99 -5.38 5.22 13.37
C ALA A 99 -4.45 6.40 13.09
N THR A 100 -4.19 7.20 14.11
CA THR A 100 -3.20 8.28 13.95
C THR A 100 -1.78 7.72 14.11
N TYR A 101 -0.81 8.45 13.58
CA TYR A 101 0.61 8.10 13.81
C TYR A 101 0.92 8.01 15.30
N GLY A 102 0.32 8.90 16.12
CA GLY A 102 0.49 8.88 17.57
C GLY A 102 -0.13 7.65 18.23
N GLN A 103 -1.28 7.19 17.75
CA GLN A 103 -1.91 5.98 18.29
C GLN A 103 -1.07 4.74 18.01
N ILE A 104 -0.55 4.61 16.79
CA ILE A 104 0.36 3.51 16.46
C ILE A 104 1.62 3.60 17.30
N ALA A 105 2.20 4.81 17.43
CA ALA A 105 3.40 5.03 18.25
C ALA A 105 3.18 4.60 19.70
N SER A 106 2.03 4.93 20.28
CA SER A 106 1.69 4.53 21.65
C SER A 106 1.61 3.01 21.80
N GLN A 107 1.08 2.31 20.81
CA GLN A 107 0.97 0.85 20.86
C GLN A 107 2.33 0.16 20.90
N ILE A 108 3.33 0.74 20.23
CA ILE A 108 4.65 0.11 20.10
C ILE A 108 5.74 0.79 20.95
N GLY A 109 5.39 1.77 21.75
CA GLY A 109 6.34 2.46 22.62
C GLY A 109 7.32 3.35 21.88
N SER A 110 6.84 4.12 20.89
CA SER A 110 7.68 4.98 20.06
C SER A 110 7.01 6.33 19.82
N GLY A 111 7.57 7.15 18.93
CA GLY A 111 7.04 8.44 18.56
C GLY A 111 6.41 8.45 17.16
N PRO A 112 5.53 9.42 16.90
CA PRO A 112 4.80 9.47 15.63
C PRO A 112 5.70 9.68 14.41
N ARG A 113 6.82 10.40 14.56
CA ARG A 113 7.76 10.62 13.44
C ARG A 113 8.42 9.31 13.01
N ALA A 114 8.84 8.47 13.97
CA ALA A 114 9.43 7.17 13.66
C ALA A 114 8.42 6.25 12.96
N VAL A 115 7.16 6.29 13.39
CA VAL A 115 6.08 5.55 12.72
C VAL A 115 5.89 6.06 11.30
N ALA A 116 5.85 7.37 11.09
CA ALA A 116 5.72 7.95 9.74
C ALA A 116 6.87 7.53 8.82
N ASN A 117 8.11 7.48 9.35
CA ASN A 117 9.26 7.01 8.57
C ASN A 117 9.11 5.54 8.18
N ALA A 118 8.63 4.70 9.09
CA ALA A 118 8.39 3.28 8.79
C ALA A 118 7.26 3.10 7.77
N CYS A 119 6.23 3.95 7.81
CA CYS A 119 5.20 3.98 6.77
C CYS A 119 5.82 4.30 5.40
N GLY A 120 6.73 5.27 5.36
CA GLY A 120 7.44 5.63 4.13
C GLY A 120 8.32 4.53 3.58
N ALA A 121 8.78 3.61 4.42
CA ALA A 121 9.59 2.46 4.01
C ALA A 121 8.76 1.27 3.53
N ASN A 122 7.44 1.33 3.61
CA ASN A 122 6.54 0.27 3.17
C ASN A 122 6.50 0.22 1.64
N ASN A 123 6.97 -0.89 1.06
CA ASN A 123 6.98 -1.10 -0.39
C ASN A 123 5.82 -1.96 -0.89
N ILE A 124 4.90 -2.34 0.00
CA ILE A 124 3.71 -3.11 -0.38
C ILE A 124 2.44 -2.43 0.14
N PRO A 125 2.17 -1.18 -0.32
CA PRO A 125 0.93 -0.51 0.04
C PRO A 125 -0.28 -1.36 -0.36
N LEU A 126 -1.41 -1.14 0.26
CA LEU A 126 -2.63 -1.95 0.23
C LEU A 126 -2.50 -3.20 1.09
N ILE A 127 -1.46 -3.99 0.89
CA ILE A 127 -1.21 -5.21 1.70
C ILE A 127 -0.90 -4.81 3.14
N ILE A 128 0.03 -3.87 3.32
CA ILE A 128 0.22 -3.18 4.59
C ILE A 128 -0.45 -1.82 4.43
N PRO A 129 -1.62 -1.62 5.06
CA PRO A 129 -2.49 -0.50 4.69
C PRO A 129 -2.08 0.83 5.35
N CYS A 130 -0.93 1.35 4.95
CA CYS A 130 -0.43 2.63 5.47
C CYS A 130 -1.38 3.79 5.18
N HIS A 131 -2.28 3.65 4.20
CA HIS A 131 -3.31 4.65 3.95
C HIS A 131 -4.30 4.78 5.10
N ARG A 132 -4.38 3.79 6.00
CA ARG A 132 -5.22 3.85 7.20
C ARG A 132 -4.57 4.60 8.36
N VAL A 133 -3.33 5.08 8.20
CA VAL A 133 -2.65 5.89 9.21
C VAL A 133 -2.74 7.35 8.80
N VAL A 134 -3.27 8.18 9.69
CA VAL A 134 -3.56 9.59 9.42
C VAL A 134 -2.92 10.48 10.47
N ALA A 135 -2.83 11.78 10.17
CA ALA A 135 -2.41 12.77 11.15
C ALA A 135 -3.54 13.05 12.14
N GLN A 136 -3.19 13.59 13.31
CA GLN A 136 -4.18 13.94 14.33
C GLN A 136 -5.21 14.94 13.80
N ASN A 137 -4.79 15.89 12.97
CA ASN A 137 -5.64 16.97 12.49
C ASN A 137 -5.90 16.93 10.99
N GLY A 138 -5.69 15.78 10.34
CA GLY A 138 -5.91 15.69 8.89
C GLY A 138 -5.49 14.34 8.33
N ILE A 139 -5.39 14.29 7.01
CA ILE A 139 -5.12 13.04 6.30
C ILE A 139 -3.67 12.53 6.49
N GLY A 140 -2.73 13.43 6.79
CA GLY A 140 -1.32 13.07 6.86
C GLY A 140 -0.70 12.89 5.49
N GLY A 141 0.46 12.20 5.45
CA GLY A 141 1.17 11.92 4.23
C GLY A 141 0.86 10.55 3.65
N PHE A 142 1.41 10.29 2.46
CA PHE A 142 1.34 9.00 1.82
C PHE A 142 2.43 8.91 0.76
N MET A 143 2.99 7.71 0.57
CA MET A 143 4.00 7.42 -0.45
C MET A 143 5.22 8.35 -0.37
N GLN A 144 5.69 8.64 0.86
CA GLN A 144 6.85 9.49 1.13
C GLN A 144 6.69 10.92 0.57
N GLY A 145 5.47 11.44 0.53
CA GLY A 145 5.22 12.77 0.01
C GLY A 145 5.33 12.90 -1.50
N LYS A 146 5.37 11.77 -2.23
CA LYS A 146 5.37 11.81 -3.68
C LYS A 146 4.14 12.54 -4.19
N GLU A 147 4.31 13.25 -5.28
CA GLU A 147 3.25 13.99 -5.92
C GLU A 147 2.04 13.08 -6.16
N ASN A 148 0.86 13.61 -5.84
CA ASN A 148 -0.41 12.92 -6.03
C ASN A 148 -0.67 11.72 -5.11
N GLY A 149 0.23 11.42 -4.16
CA GLY A 149 0.00 10.35 -3.19
C GLY A 149 -1.29 10.56 -2.39
N LEU A 150 -1.61 11.81 -2.04
CA LEU A 150 -2.82 12.11 -1.30
C LEU A 150 -4.10 11.88 -2.10
N VAL A 151 -4.07 12.06 -3.41
CA VAL A 151 -5.20 11.73 -4.28
C VAL A 151 -5.55 10.25 -4.14
N ILE A 152 -4.53 9.40 -4.21
CA ILE A 152 -4.70 7.96 -4.08
C ILE A 152 -5.15 7.60 -2.66
N LYS A 153 -4.55 8.21 -1.64
CA LYS A 153 -4.93 7.95 -0.25
C LYS A 153 -6.41 8.27 0.00
N ARG A 154 -6.87 9.41 -0.49
CA ARG A 154 -8.28 9.81 -0.36
C ARG A 154 -9.20 8.80 -1.05
N TRP A 155 -8.81 8.36 -2.25
CA TRP A 155 -9.59 7.37 -2.96
C TRP A 155 -9.69 6.06 -2.16
N LEU A 156 -8.56 5.58 -1.63
CA LEU A 156 -8.53 4.33 -0.86
C LEU A 156 -9.40 4.43 0.39
N LEU A 157 -9.31 5.53 1.12
CA LEU A 157 -10.13 5.72 2.33
C LEU A 157 -11.62 5.76 1.98
N ALA A 158 -12.00 6.47 0.92
CA ALA A 158 -13.39 6.51 0.46
C ALA A 158 -13.87 5.14 0.00
N HIS A 159 -13.02 4.40 -0.72
CA HIS A 159 -13.31 3.04 -1.17
C HIS A 159 -13.61 2.10 0.01
N GLU A 160 -12.91 2.30 1.12
CA GLU A 160 -13.10 1.51 2.35
C GLU A 160 -14.22 2.03 3.23
N GLY A 161 -14.94 3.06 2.82
CA GLY A 161 -16.05 3.62 3.56
C GLY A 161 -15.66 4.59 4.67
N VAL A 162 -14.40 5.03 4.71
CA VAL A 162 -13.95 6.03 5.69
C VAL A 162 -14.36 7.42 5.22
N GLN A 163 -15.11 8.13 6.05
CA GLN A 163 -15.59 9.48 5.73
C GLN A 163 -14.67 10.53 6.33
N GLY A 164 -14.76 11.78 5.80
CA GLY A 164 -14.05 12.93 6.33
C GLY A 164 -12.72 13.25 5.65
N TYR A 165 -12.30 12.45 4.67
CA TYR A 165 -11.01 12.63 3.99
C TYR A 165 -11.15 12.82 2.48
N THR A 166 -12.39 12.96 1.97
CA THR A 166 -12.64 13.10 0.53
C THR A 166 -12.33 14.49 0.00
N HIS A 167 -12.24 15.48 0.91
CA HIS A 167 -11.93 16.87 0.59
C HIS A 167 -10.66 17.29 1.32
N GLU A 168 -10.01 18.32 0.82
CA GLU A 168 -8.81 18.89 1.42
C GLU A 168 -9.03 19.50 2.79
#